data_0f0882e6d159015d21443a194d23fd1b
#
_entry.id   0f0882e6d159015d21443a194d23fd1b
#
_cell.length_a   1.000
_cell.length_b   1.000
_cell.length_c   1.000
_cell.angle_alpha   90.00
_cell.angle_beta   90.00
_cell.angle_gamma   90.00
#
_symmetry.space_group_name_H-M   'P 1'
#
loop_
_entity.id
_entity.type
_entity.pdbx_description
1 polymer ?
#
loop_
_entity_poly.entity_id
_entity_poly.type
_entity_poly.pdbx_seq_one_letter_code
_entity_poly.pdbx_strand_id
1 'polypeptide(L)'
;MRYKSLCLHDPVWYDHLPYLPFPDHWPIYTPKDKMGDWLESYVKIMELDYWSSSPCRSASWDEARREWSVVVERDGKKVTVRPKHLVLATGMSGFPEVPRYPGAETFKGKQHHSSQHGGGAGYEGKRCVVVGSNNSAHDIAADLWEHGAAEVTMIQRSPTLVMRSETLARYRPLYSEEAVASGITTDKADFTLAS
;
A
#
# COMPACT_ATOMS: atom_id res chain seq x y z
N MET A 1 4.25 -2.75 9.48
CA MET A 1 5.31 -1.97 8.78
C MET A 1 5.62 -2.67 7.48
N ARG A 2 5.86 -1.96 6.38
CA ARG A 2 6.19 -2.57 5.08
C ARG A 2 7.71 -2.75 4.95
N TYR A 3 8.15 -3.61 4.01
CA TYR A 3 9.58 -3.82 3.73
C TYR A 3 10.28 -2.52 3.30
N LYS A 4 11.60 -2.46 3.50
CA LYS A 4 12.38 -1.22 3.33
C LYS A 4 12.44 -0.73 1.89
N SER A 5 12.55 -1.65 0.94
CA SER A 5 12.67 -1.36 -0.49
C SER A 5 11.35 -0.94 -1.17
N LEU A 6 10.24 -0.88 -0.43
CA LEU A 6 8.94 -0.52 -1.01
C LEU A 6 8.95 0.88 -1.60
N CYS A 7 8.69 0.95 -2.91
CA CYS A 7 8.25 2.13 -3.61
C CYS A 7 6.77 1.98 -4.00
N LEU A 8 6.08 3.08 -4.24
CA LEU A 8 4.77 3.01 -4.87
C LEU A 8 4.90 2.44 -6.28
N HIS A 9 3.90 1.70 -6.73
CA HIS A 9 3.87 1.11 -8.07
C HIS A 9 3.10 1.97 -9.06
N ASP A 10 2.37 2.96 -8.56
CA ASP A 10 1.71 3.97 -9.35
C ASP A 10 2.63 5.20 -9.49
N PRO A 11 2.65 5.84 -10.65
CA PRO A 11 3.47 7.03 -10.86
C PRO A 11 3.02 8.20 -10.00
N VAL A 12 3.95 8.99 -9.50
CA VAL A 12 3.73 10.14 -8.62
C VAL A 12 2.70 11.15 -9.15
N TRP A 13 2.62 11.32 -10.46
CA TRP A 13 1.65 12.22 -11.10
C TRP A 13 0.20 11.70 -11.05
N TYR A 14 0.00 10.45 -10.63
CA TYR A 14 -1.29 9.80 -10.48
C TYR A 14 -1.80 9.82 -9.03
N ASP A 15 -0.89 9.82 -8.06
CA ASP A 15 -1.18 9.55 -6.64
C ASP A 15 -1.45 10.78 -5.77
N HIS A 16 -1.34 12.00 -6.30
CA HIS A 16 -1.43 13.20 -5.47
C HIS A 16 -2.82 13.38 -4.85
N LEU A 17 -2.85 13.92 -3.63
CA LEU A 17 -4.07 14.33 -2.95
C LEU A 17 -4.52 15.73 -3.41
N PRO A 18 -5.82 16.08 -3.27
CA PRO A 18 -6.32 17.40 -3.63
C PRO A 18 -5.56 18.55 -2.96
N TYR A 19 -5.47 19.68 -3.63
CA TYR A 19 -4.94 20.97 -3.16
C TYR A 19 -3.44 21.06 -2.92
N LEU A 20 -2.72 19.96 -2.85
CA LEU A 20 -1.28 19.96 -2.58
C LEU A 20 -0.56 18.98 -3.51
N PRO A 21 -0.09 19.41 -4.69
CA PRO A 21 0.62 18.56 -5.62
C PRO A 21 1.97 18.11 -5.04
N PHE A 22 2.50 17.00 -5.54
CA PHE A 22 3.88 16.62 -5.23
C PHE A 22 4.87 17.58 -5.90
N PRO A 23 6.06 17.80 -5.31
CA PRO A 23 7.12 18.55 -5.95
C PRO A 23 7.56 17.93 -7.28
N ASP A 24 7.77 18.74 -8.30
CA ASP A 24 8.11 18.31 -9.68
C ASP A 24 9.36 17.42 -9.76
N HIS A 25 10.29 17.60 -8.83
CA HIS A 25 11.55 16.84 -8.78
C HIS A 25 11.43 15.47 -8.07
N TRP A 26 10.23 15.07 -7.67
CA TRP A 26 10.05 13.76 -7.02
C TRP A 26 10.29 12.61 -7.99
N PRO A 27 10.81 11.46 -7.49
CA PRO A 27 10.94 10.27 -8.32
C PRO A 27 9.56 9.81 -8.78
N ILE A 28 9.48 9.28 -9.99
CA ILE A 28 8.23 8.79 -10.59
C ILE A 28 7.55 7.78 -9.67
N TYR A 29 8.33 6.87 -9.10
CA TYR A 29 7.85 5.88 -8.12
C TYR A 29 8.37 6.28 -6.74
N THR A 30 7.48 6.77 -5.91
CA THR A 30 7.87 7.38 -4.63
C THR A 30 8.20 6.30 -3.59
N PRO A 31 9.39 6.36 -2.94
CA PRO A 31 9.70 5.50 -1.80
C PRO A 31 8.71 5.70 -0.65
N LYS A 32 8.37 4.59 0.03
CA LYS A 32 7.36 4.59 1.10
C LYS A 32 7.60 5.62 2.21
N ASP A 33 8.85 5.82 2.60
CA ASP A 33 9.18 6.73 3.70
C ASP A 33 8.93 8.18 3.27
N LYS A 34 9.32 8.53 2.04
CA LYS A 34 9.04 9.85 1.45
C LYS A 34 7.53 10.12 1.33
N MET A 35 6.75 9.10 0.95
CA MET A 35 5.29 9.20 0.92
C MET A 35 4.71 9.35 2.33
N GLY A 36 5.25 8.63 3.31
CA GLY A 36 4.85 8.76 4.71
C GLY A 36 5.04 10.17 5.25
N ASP A 37 6.21 10.74 5.02
CA ASP A 37 6.55 12.13 5.41
C ASP A 37 5.63 13.15 4.73
N TRP A 38 5.31 12.91 3.45
CA TRP A 38 4.36 13.75 2.72
C TRP A 38 2.96 13.70 3.32
N LEU A 39 2.43 12.50 3.60
CA LEU A 39 1.10 12.36 4.19
C LEU A 39 1.02 13.01 5.57
N GLU A 40 2.07 12.91 6.38
CA GLU A 40 2.15 13.60 7.66
C GLU A 40 2.17 15.13 7.47
N SER A 41 2.92 15.62 6.50
CA SER A 41 2.97 17.05 6.15
C SER A 41 1.63 17.54 5.61
N TYR A 42 0.96 16.74 4.77
CA TYR A 42 -0.37 17.05 4.24
C TYR A 42 -1.39 17.25 5.38
N VAL A 43 -1.42 16.35 6.34
CA VAL A 43 -2.32 16.47 7.51
C VAL A 43 -2.07 17.77 8.28
N LYS A 44 -0.79 18.13 8.48
CA LYS A 44 -0.39 19.37 9.19
C LYS A 44 -0.74 20.63 8.39
N ILE A 45 -0.45 20.66 7.10
CA ILE A 45 -0.71 21.81 6.21
C ILE A 45 -2.21 22.06 6.04
N MET A 46 -2.97 20.97 5.91
CA MET A 46 -4.42 21.03 5.72
C MET A 46 -5.19 21.14 7.04
N GLU A 47 -4.49 21.22 8.18
CA GLU A 47 -5.07 21.33 9.53
C GLU A 47 -6.15 20.27 9.81
N LEU A 48 -5.92 19.03 9.36
CA LEU A 48 -6.89 17.95 9.53
C LEU A 48 -6.89 17.45 10.98
N ASP A 49 -8.10 17.23 11.52
CA ASP A 49 -8.28 16.56 12.81
C ASP A 49 -7.86 15.09 12.70
N TYR A 50 -6.67 14.78 13.16
CA TYR A 50 -6.06 13.47 13.04
C TYR A 50 -5.57 12.91 14.36
N TRP A 51 -6.00 11.71 14.70
CA TRP A 51 -5.59 10.99 15.89
C TRP A 51 -4.72 9.78 15.53
N SER A 52 -3.41 9.90 15.69
CA SER A 52 -2.51 8.76 15.58
C SER A 52 -2.60 7.87 16.82
N SER A 53 -2.12 6.63 16.72
CA SER A 53 -2.07 5.66 17.83
C SER A 53 -3.38 5.51 18.59
N SER A 54 -4.50 5.64 17.89
CA SER A 54 -5.84 5.70 18.47
C SER A 54 -6.72 4.59 17.86
N PRO A 55 -6.52 3.32 18.26
CA PRO A 55 -7.28 2.21 17.70
C PRO A 55 -8.78 2.31 18.06
N CYS A 56 -9.64 2.14 17.06
CA CYS A 56 -11.05 1.92 17.25
C CYS A 56 -11.29 0.53 17.86
N ARG A 57 -11.92 0.46 19.01
CA ARG A 57 -12.19 -0.78 19.74
C ARG A 57 -13.58 -1.35 19.45
N SER A 58 -14.55 -0.50 19.27
CA SER A 58 -15.90 -0.90 18.89
C SER A 58 -16.65 0.26 18.24
N ALA A 59 -17.63 -0.08 17.42
CA ALA A 59 -18.59 0.86 16.88
C ALA A 59 -19.97 0.20 16.89
N SER A 60 -21.00 0.95 17.28
CA SER A 60 -22.39 0.53 17.26
C SER A 60 -23.29 1.67 16.81
N TRP A 61 -24.33 1.35 16.06
CA TRP A 61 -25.34 2.30 15.64
C TRP A 61 -26.41 2.43 16.71
N ASP A 62 -26.79 3.67 17.08
CA ASP A 62 -27.90 3.98 17.96
C ASP A 62 -29.08 4.44 17.09
N GLU A 63 -30.07 3.57 16.94
CA GLU A 63 -31.24 3.83 16.09
C GLU A 63 -32.10 4.99 16.65
N ALA A 64 -32.23 5.11 17.97
CA ALA A 64 -33.03 6.14 18.57
C ALA A 64 -32.42 7.54 18.39
N ARG A 65 -31.10 7.64 18.44
CA ARG A 65 -30.36 8.91 18.28
C ARG A 65 -29.88 9.13 16.84
N ARG A 66 -29.97 8.12 15.99
CA ARG A 66 -29.47 8.12 14.62
C ARG A 66 -28.01 8.59 14.53
N GLU A 67 -27.17 8.01 15.37
CA GLU A 67 -25.74 8.30 15.45
C GLU A 67 -24.95 7.04 15.76
N TRP A 68 -23.66 7.05 15.42
CA TRP A 68 -22.72 6.02 15.83
C TRP A 68 -22.20 6.29 17.24
N SER A 69 -22.03 5.24 18.03
CA SER A 69 -21.22 5.25 19.24
C SER A 69 -19.92 4.54 18.97
N VAL A 70 -18.82 5.28 18.86
CA VAL A 70 -17.50 4.73 18.50
C VAL A 70 -16.56 4.88 19.69
N VAL A 71 -16.04 3.76 20.17
CA VAL A 71 -15.07 3.73 21.27
C VAL A 71 -13.67 3.65 20.71
N VAL A 72 -12.88 4.66 20.98
CA VAL A 72 -11.47 4.77 20.59
C VAL A 72 -10.61 4.73 21.85
N GLU A 73 -9.50 4.04 21.79
CA GLU A 73 -8.49 4.07 22.86
C GLU A 73 -7.42 5.10 22.48
N ARG A 74 -7.25 6.12 23.30
CA ARG A 74 -6.28 7.18 23.13
C ARG A 74 -5.53 7.42 24.43
N ASP A 75 -4.19 7.39 24.36
CA ASP A 75 -3.32 7.58 25.55
C ASP A 75 -3.72 6.67 26.74
N GLY A 76 -4.06 5.42 26.43
CA GLY A 76 -4.50 4.43 27.43
C GLY A 76 -5.91 4.66 28.01
N LYS A 77 -6.64 5.64 27.51
CA LYS A 77 -8.01 5.94 27.94
C LYS A 77 -9.02 5.66 26.84
N LYS A 78 -10.20 5.18 27.23
CA LYS A 78 -11.32 5.03 26.32
C LYS A 78 -12.02 6.37 26.12
N VAL A 79 -12.14 6.80 24.87
CA VAL A 79 -12.88 7.99 24.46
C VAL A 79 -14.05 7.53 23.58
N THR A 80 -15.25 7.97 23.90
CA THR A 80 -16.43 7.69 23.07
C THR A 80 -16.74 8.91 22.22
N VAL A 81 -16.74 8.77 20.90
CA VAL A 81 -17.20 9.79 19.96
C VAL A 81 -18.54 9.37 19.35
N ARG A 82 -19.36 10.34 18.96
CA ARG A 82 -20.73 10.12 18.48
C ARG A 82 -20.96 10.77 17.11
N PRO A 83 -20.33 10.24 16.05
CA PRO A 83 -20.49 10.78 14.71
C PRO A 83 -21.81 10.33 14.07
N LYS A 84 -22.35 11.16 13.18
CA LYS A 84 -23.48 10.78 12.30
C LYS A 84 -23.07 9.80 11.22
N HIS A 85 -21.82 9.87 10.77
CA HIS A 85 -21.27 9.04 9.70
C HIS A 85 -19.98 8.37 10.18
N LEU A 86 -19.85 7.09 9.89
CA LEU A 86 -18.62 6.30 10.11
C LEU A 86 -18.12 5.78 8.79
N VAL A 87 -16.91 6.15 8.40
CA VAL A 87 -16.27 5.69 7.16
C VAL A 87 -15.14 4.73 7.50
N LEU A 88 -15.22 3.51 6.98
CA LEU A 88 -14.17 2.50 7.11
C LEU A 88 -13.18 2.64 5.96
N ALA A 89 -12.07 3.33 6.19
CA ALA A 89 -11.00 3.58 5.23
C ALA A 89 -9.73 2.78 5.58
N THR A 90 -9.90 1.48 5.84
CA THR A 90 -8.86 0.59 6.39
C THR A 90 -7.85 0.05 5.36
N GLY A 91 -8.03 0.37 4.07
CA GLY A 91 -7.21 -0.11 2.97
C GLY A 91 -7.41 -1.59 2.65
N MET A 92 -6.76 -2.06 1.59
CA MET A 92 -6.88 -3.44 1.10
C MET A 92 -5.89 -4.41 1.77
N SER A 93 -4.84 -3.93 2.39
CA SER A 93 -3.72 -4.75 2.87
C SER A 93 -3.57 -4.73 4.40
N GLY A 94 -4.67 -4.87 5.11
CA GLY A 94 -4.71 -4.82 6.59
C GLY A 94 -4.11 -6.07 7.22
N PHE A 95 -4.91 -7.12 7.37
CA PHE A 95 -4.46 -8.38 7.96
C PHE A 95 -3.98 -9.35 6.87
N PRO A 96 -2.79 -9.96 7.02
CA PRO A 96 -2.30 -10.94 6.08
C PRO A 96 -3.09 -12.25 6.18
N GLU A 97 -3.57 -12.74 5.05
CA GLU A 97 -4.03 -14.11 4.93
C GLU A 97 -2.86 -15.00 4.53
N VAL A 98 -2.38 -15.81 5.46
CA VAL A 98 -1.23 -16.67 5.25
C VAL A 98 -1.69 -18.08 4.93
N PRO A 99 -1.50 -18.58 3.70
CA PRO A 99 -1.89 -19.94 3.36
C PRO A 99 -1.03 -20.95 4.12
N ARG A 100 -1.66 -22.06 4.50
CA ARG A 100 -0.96 -23.19 5.11
C ARG A 100 -0.61 -24.21 4.03
N TYR A 101 0.68 -24.40 3.80
CA TYR A 101 1.17 -25.38 2.84
C TYR A 101 1.46 -26.71 3.54
N PRO A 102 1.03 -27.85 2.96
CA PRO A 102 1.40 -29.16 3.48
C PRO A 102 2.92 -29.30 3.55
N GLY A 103 3.45 -29.75 4.69
CA GLY A 103 4.88 -29.94 4.89
C GLY A 103 5.65 -28.68 5.30
N ALA A 104 4.99 -27.51 5.41
CA ALA A 104 5.66 -26.27 5.83
C ALA A 104 6.34 -26.42 7.20
N GLU A 105 5.77 -27.22 8.10
CA GLU A 105 6.32 -27.50 9.43
C GLU A 105 7.63 -28.30 9.41
N THR A 106 7.92 -28.97 8.31
CA THR A 106 9.16 -29.75 8.15
C THR A 106 10.32 -28.93 7.61
N PHE A 107 10.03 -27.77 7.03
CA PHE A 107 11.06 -26.89 6.48
C PHE A 107 11.93 -26.30 7.59
N LYS A 108 13.25 -26.46 7.48
CA LYS A 108 14.20 -26.04 8.50
C LYS A 108 14.70 -24.60 8.35
N GLY A 109 14.37 -23.94 7.24
CA GLY A 109 14.70 -22.56 6.98
C GLY A 109 13.71 -21.58 7.60
N LYS A 110 14.00 -20.30 7.47
CA LYS A 110 13.08 -19.23 7.89
C LYS A 110 11.89 -19.12 6.93
N GLN A 111 10.69 -19.05 7.48
CA GLN A 111 9.46 -18.80 6.75
C GLN A 111 8.76 -17.57 7.33
N HIS A 112 8.22 -16.73 6.48
CA HIS A 112 7.43 -15.57 6.91
C HIS A 112 6.57 -15.02 5.76
N HIS A 113 5.53 -14.32 6.11
CA HIS A 113 4.71 -13.58 5.16
C HIS A 113 5.41 -12.27 4.74
N SER A 114 5.08 -11.74 3.55
CA SER A 114 5.65 -10.48 3.03
C SER A 114 5.53 -9.30 3.99
N SER A 115 4.47 -9.24 4.82
CA SER A 115 4.29 -8.22 5.85
C SER A 115 5.38 -8.23 6.94
N GLN A 116 6.12 -9.33 7.07
CA GLN A 116 7.22 -9.53 8.03
C GLN A 116 8.60 -9.46 7.35
N HIS A 117 8.65 -9.20 6.05
CA HIS A 117 9.91 -9.04 5.32
C HIS A 117 10.56 -7.70 5.72
N GLY A 118 11.71 -7.78 6.37
CA GLY A 118 12.45 -6.61 6.85
C GLY A 118 13.42 -6.02 5.81
N GLY A 119 13.56 -6.67 4.64
CA GLY A 119 14.54 -6.36 3.59
C GLY A 119 15.46 -7.53 3.30
N GLY A 120 16.20 -7.46 2.19
CA GLY A 120 17.10 -8.51 1.70
C GLY A 120 18.35 -8.75 2.55
N ALA A 121 18.71 -7.79 3.41
CA ALA A 121 19.84 -7.95 4.32
C ALA A 121 19.67 -9.19 5.23
N GLY A 122 20.71 -10.03 5.30
CA GLY A 122 20.69 -11.29 6.03
C GLY A 122 20.26 -12.52 5.22
N TYR A 123 19.98 -12.34 3.92
CA TYR A 123 19.76 -13.44 2.97
C TYR A 123 20.93 -13.65 2.01
N GLU A 124 22.02 -12.95 2.18
CA GLU A 124 23.25 -13.08 1.43
C GLU A 124 23.74 -14.52 1.39
N GLY A 125 24.06 -15.02 0.21
CA GLY A 125 24.47 -16.40 -0.02
C GLY A 125 23.39 -17.48 0.20
N LYS A 126 22.14 -17.10 0.53
CA LYS A 126 21.05 -18.06 0.76
C LYS A 126 20.27 -18.35 -0.52
N ARG A 127 19.72 -19.55 -0.59
CA ARG A 127 18.71 -19.91 -1.60
C ARG A 127 17.33 -19.54 -1.04
N CYS A 128 16.61 -18.69 -1.77
CA CYS A 128 15.34 -18.15 -1.35
C CYS A 128 14.21 -18.54 -2.29
N VAL A 129 13.04 -18.82 -1.74
CA VAL A 129 11.83 -19.09 -2.50
C VAL A 129 10.79 -18.04 -2.12
N VAL A 130 10.23 -17.36 -3.11
CA VAL A 130 9.15 -16.39 -2.96
C VAL A 130 7.88 -16.98 -3.56
N VAL A 131 6.86 -17.19 -2.74
CA VAL A 131 5.57 -17.72 -3.20
C VAL A 131 4.59 -16.57 -3.36
N GLY A 132 4.23 -16.27 -4.59
CA GLY A 132 3.34 -15.16 -4.95
C GLY A 132 3.56 -14.67 -6.36
N SER A 133 2.62 -13.88 -6.86
CA SER A 133 2.64 -13.37 -8.24
C SER A 133 2.34 -11.87 -8.33
N ASN A 134 2.15 -11.18 -7.21
CA ASN A 134 1.79 -9.77 -7.19
C ASN A 134 2.99 -8.89 -6.80
N ASN A 135 2.79 -7.57 -6.74
CA ASN A 135 3.81 -6.56 -6.50
C ASN A 135 4.79 -6.93 -5.38
N SER A 136 4.28 -7.31 -4.20
CA SER A 136 5.14 -7.69 -3.08
C SER A 136 6.06 -8.88 -3.38
N ALA A 137 5.64 -9.84 -4.20
CA ALA A 137 6.48 -10.98 -4.55
C ALA A 137 7.62 -10.57 -5.49
N HIS A 138 7.32 -9.72 -6.48
CA HIS A 138 8.33 -9.19 -7.39
C HIS A 138 9.33 -8.29 -6.66
N ASP A 139 8.86 -7.36 -5.83
CA ASP A 139 9.72 -6.48 -5.04
C ASP A 139 10.66 -7.26 -4.11
N ILE A 140 10.12 -8.27 -3.40
CA ILE A 140 10.91 -9.09 -2.48
C ILE A 140 11.91 -9.94 -3.25
N ALA A 141 11.54 -10.48 -4.41
CA ALA A 141 12.45 -11.26 -5.23
C ALA A 141 13.63 -10.40 -5.72
N ALA A 142 13.34 -9.18 -6.18
CA ALA A 142 14.36 -8.20 -6.58
C ALA A 142 15.25 -7.81 -5.38
N ASP A 143 14.65 -7.45 -4.25
CA ASP A 143 15.37 -7.07 -3.02
C ASP A 143 16.32 -8.17 -2.53
N LEU A 144 15.88 -9.42 -2.56
CA LEU A 144 16.73 -10.57 -2.21
C LEU A 144 17.90 -10.73 -3.17
N TRP A 145 17.64 -10.59 -4.46
CA TRP A 145 18.68 -10.69 -5.50
C TRP A 145 19.71 -9.56 -5.37
N GLU A 146 19.28 -8.34 -5.22
CA GLU A 146 20.13 -7.15 -5.07
C GLU A 146 21.00 -7.22 -3.80
N HIS A 147 20.55 -7.92 -2.76
CA HIS A 147 21.29 -8.15 -1.53
C HIS A 147 22.13 -9.44 -1.54
N GLY A 148 22.36 -10.04 -2.70
CA GLY A 148 23.31 -11.13 -2.86
C GLY A 148 22.80 -12.50 -2.40
N ALA A 149 21.51 -12.77 -2.46
CA ALA A 149 21.01 -14.14 -2.35
C ALA A 149 21.63 -15.02 -3.45
N ALA A 150 22.06 -16.24 -3.11
CA ALA A 150 22.72 -17.14 -4.06
C ALA A 150 21.74 -17.63 -5.15
N GLU A 151 20.47 -17.72 -4.81
CA GLU A 151 19.40 -18.13 -5.73
C GLU A 151 18.07 -17.53 -5.24
N VAL A 152 17.27 -17.01 -6.16
CA VAL A 152 15.92 -16.57 -5.89
C VAL A 152 14.96 -17.26 -6.86
N THR A 153 14.12 -18.14 -6.34
CA THR A 153 13.08 -18.83 -7.10
C THR A 153 11.71 -18.22 -6.76
N MET A 154 10.98 -17.75 -7.76
CA MET A 154 9.61 -17.27 -7.59
C MET A 154 8.60 -18.31 -8.06
N ILE A 155 7.66 -18.70 -7.20
CA ILE A 155 6.59 -19.65 -7.50
C ILE A 155 5.29 -18.88 -7.67
N GLN A 156 4.71 -18.96 -8.87
CA GLN A 156 3.45 -18.32 -9.23
C GLN A 156 2.39 -19.36 -9.59
N ARG A 157 1.15 -19.15 -9.13
CA ARG A 157 0.02 -19.99 -9.52
C ARG A 157 -0.46 -19.69 -10.94
N SER A 158 -0.37 -18.42 -11.34
CA SER A 158 -0.76 -17.92 -12.65
C SER A 158 0.17 -16.79 -13.09
N PRO A 159 0.28 -16.49 -14.39
CA PRO A 159 1.09 -15.40 -14.87
C PRO A 159 0.58 -14.06 -14.35
N THR A 160 1.49 -13.11 -14.19
CA THR A 160 1.20 -11.72 -13.79
C THR A 160 1.50 -10.82 -14.98
N LEU A 161 0.62 -9.87 -15.25
CA LEU A 161 0.89 -8.81 -16.20
C LEU A 161 2.00 -7.91 -15.65
N VAL A 162 3.08 -7.78 -16.40
CA VAL A 162 4.18 -6.86 -16.08
C VAL A 162 4.19 -5.77 -17.15
N MET A 163 3.97 -4.54 -16.74
CA MET A 163 3.99 -3.38 -17.62
C MET A 163 5.33 -2.63 -17.50
N ARG A 164 5.84 -2.15 -18.64
CA ARG A 164 7.02 -1.29 -18.65
C ARG A 164 6.64 0.12 -18.20
N SER A 165 7.52 0.76 -17.44
CA SER A 165 7.34 2.15 -16.96
C SER A 165 7.10 3.14 -18.11
N GLU A 166 7.78 2.94 -19.26
CA GLU A 166 7.61 3.78 -20.45
C GLU A 166 6.20 3.64 -21.06
N THR A 167 5.59 2.48 -20.91
CA THR A 167 4.21 2.25 -21.34
C THR A 167 3.25 3.06 -20.46
N LEU A 168 3.42 3.00 -19.15
CA LEU A 168 2.62 3.79 -18.20
C LEU A 168 2.75 5.30 -18.47
N ALA A 169 3.95 5.78 -18.75
CA ALA A 169 4.20 7.19 -19.02
C ALA A 169 3.39 7.74 -20.22
N ARG A 170 3.05 6.89 -21.20
CA ARG A 170 2.23 7.29 -22.38
C ARG A 170 0.78 7.62 -22.00
N TYR A 171 0.30 7.10 -20.87
CA TYR A 171 -1.07 7.33 -20.40
C TYR A 171 -1.20 8.55 -19.47
N ARG A 172 -0.07 9.18 -19.12
CA ARG A 172 -0.08 10.39 -18.28
C ARG A 172 -1.07 11.47 -18.74
N PRO A 173 -1.21 11.77 -20.05
CA PRO A 173 -2.15 12.78 -20.50
C PRO A 173 -3.63 12.47 -20.19
N LEU A 174 -3.99 11.19 -19.97
CA LEU A 174 -5.36 10.81 -19.60
C LEU A 174 -5.73 11.21 -18.17
N TYR A 175 -4.74 11.51 -17.33
CA TYR A 175 -4.91 11.88 -15.91
C TYR A 175 -4.56 13.35 -15.68
N SER A 176 -4.86 14.21 -16.65
CA SER A 176 -4.64 15.64 -16.60
C SER A 176 -5.96 16.41 -16.45
N GLU A 177 -5.87 17.66 -16.02
CA GLU A 177 -7.02 18.56 -15.95
C GLU A 177 -7.64 18.80 -17.33
N GLU A 178 -6.83 18.82 -18.39
CA GLU A 178 -7.30 18.93 -19.77
C GLU A 178 -8.10 17.70 -20.20
N ALA A 179 -7.71 16.51 -19.76
CA ALA A 179 -8.47 15.29 -20.03
C ALA A 179 -9.83 15.34 -19.34
N VAL A 180 -9.90 15.78 -18.10
CA VAL A 180 -11.16 15.97 -17.37
C VAL A 180 -12.04 17.01 -18.06
N ALA A 181 -11.49 18.15 -18.47
CA ALA A 181 -12.20 19.18 -19.20
C ALA A 181 -12.75 18.69 -20.56
N SER A 182 -12.07 17.72 -21.19
CA SER A 182 -12.52 17.07 -22.43
C SER A 182 -13.50 15.89 -22.21
N GLY A 183 -13.91 15.65 -20.97
CA GLY A 183 -14.89 14.61 -20.60
C GLY A 183 -14.28 13.21 -20.40
N ILE A 184 -12.99 13.09 -20.23
CA ILE A 184 -12.34 11.85 -19.80
C ILE A 184 -12.44 11.77 -18.27
N THR A 185 -13.21 10.80 -17.79
CA THR A 185 -13.29 10.48 -16.36
C THR A 185 -12.16 9.53 -15.97
N THR A 186 -11.85 9.43 -14.69
CA THR A 186 -10.87 8.46 -14.16
C THR A 186 -11.20 7.04 -14.62
N ASP A 187 -12.46 6.63 -14.56
CA ASP A 187 -12.90 5.30 -15.01
C ASP A 187 -12.59 5.04 -16.49
N LYS A 188 -12.76 6.05 -17.35
CA LYS A 188 -12.41 5.94 -18.77
C LYS A 188 -10.90 5.85 -18.99
N ALA A 189 -10.13 6.62 -18.23
CA ALA A 189 -8.66 6.56 -18.28
C ALA A 189 -8.16 5.19 -17.84
N ASP A 190 -8.67 4.66 -16.71
CA ASP A 190 -8.33 3.34 -16.17
C ASP A 190 -8.71 2.22 -17.14
N PHE A 191 -9.88 2.29 -17.76
CA PHE A 191 -10.29 1.31 -18.78
C PHE A 191 -9.35 1.33 -20.00
N THR A 192 -8.94 2.52 -20.45
CA THR A 192 -8.00 2.66 -21.58
C THR A 192 -6.61 2.13 -21.23
N LEU A 193 -6.19 2.26 -19.97
CA LEU A 193 -4.91 1.71 -19.49
C LEU A 193 -4.95 0.17 -19.43
N ALA A 194 -6.10 -0.41 -19.13
CA ALA A 194 -6.26 -1.86 -18.94
C ALA A 194 -6.54 -2.62 -20.24
N SER A 195 -6.87 -1.94 -21.35
CA SER A 195 -7.19 -2.50 -22.68
C SER A 195 -5.97 -2.55 -23.59
#